data_17e570076f9cedf7999928795c0ac03f
#
_entry.id   17e570076f9cedf7999928795c0ac03f
#
_cell.length_a   1.000
_cell.length_b   1.000
_cell.length_c   1.000
_cell.angle_alpha   90.00
_cell.angle_beta   90.00
_cell.angle_gamma   90.00
#
_symmetry.space_group_name_H-M   'P 1'
#
loop_
_entity.id
_entity.type
_entity.pdbx_description
1 polymer ?
#
loop_
_entity_poly.entity_id
_entity_poly.type
_entity_poly.pdbx_seq_one_letter_code
_entity_poly.pdbx_strand_id
1 'polypeptide(L)'
;MIHYLIMCRSVTAAQRAARLLERALIHAAVTKAPSHLSRSGCAYAVRLRGKLEEAVRLLRRNELAFGKIYVTEDGKEYREVSL
;
A
#
# COMPACT_ATOMS: atom_id res chain seq x y z
N MET A 1 -2.01 0.21 16.80
CA MET A 1 -0.83 0.56 15.99
C MET A 1 -1.26 0.92 14.59
N ILE A 2 -0.77 2.04 14.08
CA ILE A 2 -1.20 2.55 12.77
C ILE A 2 -0.53 1.79 11.63
N HIS A 3 -1.36 1.36 10.67
CA HIS A 3 -0.88 0.74 9.44
C HIS A 3 -1.48 1.47 8.25
N TYR A 4 -0.75 1.49 7.14
CA TYR A 4 -1.23 2.01 5.87
C TYR A 4 -1.29 0.89 4.86
N LEU A 5 -2.30 0.93 4.00
CA LEU A 5 -2.41 -0.01 2.89
C LEU A 5 -2.42 0.78 1.58
N ILE A 6 -1.45 0.48 0.71
CA ILE A 6 -1.43 1.01 -0.65
C ILE A 6 -1.97 -0.09 -1.54
N MET A 7 -3.15 0.12 -2.10
CA MET A 7 -3.84 -0.90 -2.89
C MET A 7 -3.16 -1.11 -4.24
N CYS A 8 -3.05 -2.36 -4.66
CA CYS A 8 -2.44 -2.74 -5.93
C CYS A 8 -3.34 -3.73 -6.65
N ARG A 9 -3.34 -3.66 -7.98
CA ARG A 9 -4.23 -4.51 -8.80
C ARG A 9 -3.83 -5.97 -8.83
N SER A 10 -2.55 -6.26 -8.69
CA SER A 10 -2.06 -7.63 -8.78
C SER A 10 -0.99 -7.88 -7.74
N VAL A 11 -0.74 -9.15 -7.47
CA VAL A 11 0.35 -9.54 -6.57
C VAL A 11 1.70 -9.11 -7.14
N THR A 12 1.87 -9.16 -8.46
CA THR A 12 3.10 -8.72 -9.11
C THR A 12 3.35 -7.23 -8.87
N ALA A 13 2.31 -6.41 -9.02
CA ALA A 13 2.43 -4.97 -8.77
C ALA A 13 2.78 -4.70 -7.31
N ALA A 14 2.13 -5.40 -6.38
CA ALA A 14 2.41 -5.25 -4.97
C ALA A 14 3.84 -5.68 -4.61
N GLN A 15 4.33 -6.77 -5.21
CA GLN A 15 5.69 -7.24 -5.00
C GLN A 15 6.73 -6.24 -5.52
N ARG A 16 6.49 -5.66 -6.68
CA ARG A 16 7.40 -4.65 -7.25
C ARG A 16 7.46 -3.42 -6.34
N ALA A 17 6.31 -2.97 -5.89
CA ALA A 17 6.24 -1.82 -4.99
C ALA A 17 6.97 -2.12 -3.68
N ALA A 18 6.71 -3.27 -3.08
CA ALA A 18 7.35 -3.64 -1.82
C ALA A 18 8.87 -3.72 -1.96
N ARG A 19 9.37 -4.31 -3.05
CA ARG A 19 10.82 -4.40 -3.29
C ARG A 19 11.46 -3.03 -3.42
N LEU A 20 10.81 -2.13 -4.16
CA LEU A 20 11.32 -0.78 -4.32
C LEU A 20 11.41 -0.07 -2.98
N LEU A 21 10.37 -0.19 -2.16
CA LEU A 21 10.34 0.44 -0.86
C LEU A 21 11.38 -0.15 0.10
N GLU A 22 11.55 -1.47 0.09
CA GLU A 22 12.57 -2.13 0.91
C GLU A 22 13.98 -1.65 0.56
N ARG A 23 14.26 -1.45 -0.72
CA ARG A 23 15.57 -0.92 -1.15
C ARG A 23 15.82 0.47 -0.62
N ALA A 24 14.77 1.23 -0.40
CA ALA A 24 14.85 2.57 0.19
C ALA A 24 14.76 2.55 1.70
N LEU A 25 14.85 1.37 2.31
CA LEU A 25 14.78 1.16 3.76
C LEU A 25 13.41 1.55 4.34
N ILE A 26 12.37 1.43 3.52
CA ILE A 26 11.00 1.59 3.97
C ILE A 26 10.41 0.19 4.10
N HIS A 27 10.17 -0.24 5.33
CA HIS A 27 9.65 -1.57 5.57
C HIS A 27 8.25 -1.73 4.99
N ALA A 28 8.09 -2.70 4.09
CA ALA A 28 6.85 -2.92 3.37
C ALA A 28 6.57 -4.41 3.24
N ALA A 29 5.31 -4.79 3.37
CA ALA A 29 4.90 -6.18 3.24
C ALA A 29 3.72 -6.29 2.28
N VAL A 30 3.77 -7.31 1.41
CA VAL A 30 2.64 -7.62 0.52
C VAL A 30 1.60 -8.38 1.33
N THR A 31 0.35 -7.98 1.19
CA THR A 31 -0.76 -8.63 1.88
C THR A 31 -1.98 -8.67 0.96
N LYS A 32 -2.91 -9.55 1.25
CA LYS A 32 -4.21 -9.53 0.59
C LYS A 32 -4.99 -8.32 1.10
N ALA A 33 -5.65 -7.64 0.19
CA ALA A 33 -6.52 -6.53 0.57
C ALA A 33 -7.76 -7.07 1.29
N PRO A 34 -8.26 -6.35 2.32
CA PRO A 34 -9.54 -6.72 2.92
C PRO A 34 -10.64 -6.75 1.86
N SER A 35 -11.53 -7.74 1.96
CA SER A 35 -12.54 -7.95 0.91
C SER A 35 -13.42 -6.74 0.68
N HIS A 36 -13.75 -5.99 1.74
CA HIS A 36 -14.61 -4.81 1.60
C HIS A 36 -13.89 -3.63 0.93
N LEU A 37 -12.56 -3.66 0.83
CA LEU A 37 -11.78 -2.63 0.14
C LEU A 37 -11.40 -3.04 -1.28
N SER A 38 -11.61 -4.30 -1.67
CA SER A 38 -11.19 -4.80 -2.97
C SER A 38 -12.23 -4.62 -4.07
N ARG A 39 -13.27 -3.83 -3.83
CA ARG A 39 -14.36 -3.60 -4.79
C ARG A 39 -13.90 -2.98 -6.11
N SER A 40 -12.81 -2.26 -6.09
CA SER A 40 -12.26 -1.60 -7.27
C SER A 40 -11.31 -2.50 -8.07
N GLY A 41 -11.23 -3.79 -7.74
CA GLY A 41 -10.37 -4.73 -8.44
C GLY A 41 -8.96 -4.84 -7.88
N CYS A 42 -8.66 -4.12 -6.80
CA CYS A 42 -7.35 -4.20 -6.15
C CYS A 42 -7.40 -5.29 -5.07
N ALA A 43 -6.91 -6.48 -5.40
CA ALA A 43 -6.97 -7.64 -4.51
C ALA A 43 -5.79 -7.74 -3.56
N TYR A 44 -4.74 -6.98 -3.80
CA TYR A 44 -3.52 -7.01 -2.99
C TYR A 44 -3.13 -5.60 -2.56
N ALA A 45 -2.35 -5.51 -1.50
CA ALA A 45 -1.91 -4.22 -0.99
C ALA A 45 -0.49 -4.33 -0.45
N VAL A 46 0.17 -3.18 -0.36
CA VAL A 46 1.43 -3.06 0.35
C VAL A 46 1.13 -2.43 1.69
N ARG A 47 1.51 -3.10 2.76
CA ARG A 47 1.30 -2.62 4.13
C ARG A 47 2.54 -1.90 4.63
N LEU A 48 2.34 -0.70 5.15
CA LEU A 48 3.40 0.13 5.72
C LEU A 48 3.02 0.50 7.16
N ARG A 49 4.02 0.71 8.00
CA ARG A 49 3.80 1.21 9.37
C ARG A 49 4.11 2.69 9.50
N GLY A 50 4.71 3.29 8.50
CA GLY A 50 5.05 4.70 8.51
C GLY A 50 5.66 5.11 7.19
N LYS A 51 6.18 6.34 7.13
CA LYS A 51 6.84 6.88 5.95
C LYS A 51 5.97 6.86 4.68
N LEU A 52 4.66 7.04 4.86
CA LEU A 52 3.72 6.95 3.76
C LEU A 52 4.03 7.95 2.65
N GLU A 53 4.32 9.20 3.00
CA GLU A 53 4.61 10.23 1.99
C GLU A 53 5.85 9.89 1.17
N GLU A 54 6.90 9.42 1.84
CA GLU A 54 8.12 9.00 1.15
C GLU A 54 7.85 7.82 0.22
N ALA A 55 7.07 6.86 0.71
CA ALA A 55 6.72 5.68 -0.07
C ALA A 55 5.96 6.06 -1.33
N VAL A 56 4.93 6.90 -1.20
CA VAL A 56 4.12 7.31 -2.34
C VAL A 56 4.96 8.11 -3.34
N ARG A 57 5.81 8.99 -2.85
CA ARG A 57 6.70 9.77 -3.71
C ARG A 57 7.62 8.86 -4.53
N LEU A 58 8.17 7.85 -3.87
CA LEU A 58 9.08 6.90 -4.51
C LEU A 58 8.37 6.08 -5.57
N LEU A 59 7.16 5.59 -5.27
CA LEU A 59 6.37 4.85 -6.24
C LEU A 59 6.02 5.69 -7.46
N ARG A 60 5.62 6.94 -7.26
CA ARG A 60 5.32 7.86 -8.36
C ARG A 60 6.55 8.15 -9.22
N ARG A 61 7.69 8.38 -8.58
CA ARG A 61 8.95 8.65 -9.29
C ARG A 61 9.35 7.49 -10.19
N ASN A 62 9.07 6.27 -9.77
CA ASN A 62 9.39 5.07 -10.54
C ASN A 62 8.25 4.59 -11.41
N GLU A 63 7.21 5.40 -11.54
CA GLU A 63 6.07 5.13 -12.40
C GLU A 63 5.35 3.80 -12.08
N LEU A 64 5.35 3.42 -10.81
CA LEU A 64 4.60 2.25 -10.37
C LEU A 64 3.18 2.67 -10.03
N ALA A 65 2.23 2.09 -10.76
CA ALA A 65 0.82 2.39 -10.55
C ALA A 65 0.33 1.75 -9.25
N PHE A 66 -0.53 2.47 -8.54
CA PHE A 66 -1.21 1.94 -7.35
C PHE A 66 -2.59 2.57 -7.25
N GLY A 67 -3.43 1.96 -6.43
CA GLY A 67 -4.80 2.42 -6.24
C GLY A 67 -4.94 3.33 -5.03
N LYS A 68 -6.05 3.18 -4.34
CA LYS A 68 -6.33 3.99 -3.16
C LYS A 68 -5.42 3.62 -2.00
N ILE A 69 -5.28 4.54 -1.07
CA ILE A 69 -4.48 4.36 0.13
C ILE A 69 -5.40 4.44 1.33
N TYR A 70 -5.24 3.52 2.27
CA TYR A 70 -6.05 3.49 3.48
C TYR A 70 -5.17 3.50 4.72
N VAL A 71 -5.72 3.98 5.81
CA VAL A 71 -5.10 3.93 7.12
C VAL A 71 -6.01 3.20 8.09
N THR A 72 -5.41 2.43 8.99
CA THR A 72 -6.15 1.76 10.06
C THR A 72 -5.34 1.79 11.34
N GLU A 73 -6.02 1.86 12.47
CA GLU A 73 -5.38 1.77 13.79
C GLU A 73 -5.56 0.38 14.40
N ASP A 74 -6.64 -0.30 14.06
CA ASP A 74 -7.00 -1.59 14.68
C ASP A 74 -7.01 -2.77 13.71
N GLY A 75 -6.75 -2.53 12.43
CA GLY A 75 -6.80 -3.56 11.41
C GLY A 75 -8.20 -3.97 11.01
N LYS A 76 -9.22 -3.27 11.51
CA LYS A 76 -10.62 -3.58 11.22
C LYS A 76 -11.31 -2.47 10.45
N GLU A 77 -11.15 -1.23 10.91
CA GLU A 77 -11.73 -0.08 10.25
C GLU A 77 -10.66 0.66 9.46
N TYR A 78 -10.99 0.98 8.22
CA TYR A 78 -10.05 1.63 7.30
C TYR A 78 -10.62 2.95 6.83
N ARG A 79 -9.75 3.95 6.75
CA ARG A 79 -10.09 5.28 6.28
C ARG A 79 -9.23 5.60 5.06
N GLU A 80 -9.84 6.13 4.01
CA GLU A 80 -9.09 6.52 2.84
C GLU A 80 -8.22 7.73 3.12
N VAL A 81 -6.99 7.70 2.60
CA VAL A 81 -6.02 8.79 2.73
C VAL A 81 -5.73 9.33 1.35
N SER A 82 -5.80 10.67 1.21
CA SER A 82 -5.44 11.35 -0.03
C SER A 82 -4.08 12.01 0.12
N LEU A 83 -3.20 11.75 -0.84
CA LEU A 83 -1.88 12.40 -0.89
C LEU A 83 -1.66 13.06 -2.23
#